data_27b74cde18c0ffb6f3824187a38ddaff
#
_entry.id   27b74cde18c0ffb6f3824187a38ddaff
#
_cell.length_a   1.000
_cell.length_b   1.000
_cell.length_c   1.000
_cell.angle_alpha   90.00
_cell.angle_beta   90.00
_cell.angle_gamma   90.00
#
_symmetry.space_group_name_H-M   'P 1'
#
loop_
_entity.id
_entity.type
_entity.pdbx_description
1 polymer ?
#
loop_
_entity_poly.entity_id
_entity_poly.type
_entity_poly.pdbx_seq_one_letter_code
_entity_poly.pdbx_strand_id
1 'polypeptide(L)'
;VKLGDKIAEGSVLLTLETAQAAAPAAAPAVLEQKPAPAPAAQAQAAIKTEAKSFTGGADLECDVLVLGGGPGGYSAAFRAADLGLKVVLVERYAQLGGVCLNVGCIPSKALLHVAAVMDEVSHMADLGVDFGAPTVNVDKLRGHKEKVIAKLTGGLAQMAKMRKVTTVRGYGAFVGANHLEVEETTGTGQDKTGTKKV
;
A
#
# COMPACT_ATOMS: atom_id res chain seq x y z
N VAL A 1 27.79 -18.94 12.68
CA VAL A 1 26.72 -19.59 13.47
C VAL A 1 26.73 -21.07 13.13
N LYS A 2 26.79 -21.95 14.15
CA LYS A 2 26.75 -23.40 13.99
C LYS A 2 25.39 -23.95 14.36
N LEU A 3 25.10 -25.16 13.89
CA LEU A 3 23.86 -25.84 14.24
C LEU A 3 23.81 -26.08 15.76
N GLY A 4 22.80 -25.53 16.44
CA GLY A 4 22.65 -25.61 17.90
C GLY A 4 22.99 -24.33 18.65
N ASP A 5 23.53 -23.32 18.01
CA ASP A 5 23.82 -22.04 18.64
C ASP A 5 22.51 -21.32 19.05
N LYS A 6 22.44 -20.80 20.25
CA LYS A 6 21.33 -19.94 20.70
C LYS A 6 21.53 -18.55 20.14
N ILE A 7 20.58 -18.08 19.34
CA ILE A 7 20.58 -16.77 18.70
C ILE A 7 19.61 -15.87 19.45
N ALA A 8 20.03 -14.67 19.82
CA ALA A 8 19.22 -13.62 20.41
C ALA A 8 19.14 -12.42 19.45
N GLU A 9 18.24 -11.51 19.72
CA GLU A 9 18.12 -10.25 18.98
C GLU A 9 19.45 -9.48 19.06
N GLY A 10 20.02 -9.08 17.89
CA GLY A 10 21.33 -8.44 17.78
C GLY A 10 22.50 -9.40 17.55
N SER A 11 22.31 -10.73 17.52
CA SER A 11 23.37 -11.68 17.19
C SER A 11 23.80 -11.56 15.73
N VAL A 12 25.12 -11.46 15.47
CA VAL A 12 25.66 -11.44 14.11
C VAL A 12 25.53 -12.85 13.51
N LEU A 13 24.70 -12.98 12.49
CA LEU A 13 24.43 -14.25 11.81
C LEU A 13 25.40 -14.52 10.66
N LEU A 14 25.81 -13.46 9.96
CA LEU A 14 26.65 -13.54 8.77
C LEU A 14 27.48 -12.25 8.65
N THR A 15 28.75 -12.38 8.36
CA THR A 15 29.61 -11.26 7.96
C THR A 15 29.90 -11.43 6.47
N LEU A 16 29.50 -10.44 5.64
CA LEU A 16 29.81 -10.42 4.21
C LEU A 16 31.17 -9.71 4.02
N GLU A 17 32.18 -10.43 3.60
CA GLU A 17 33.39 -9.82 3.07
C GLU A 17 33.14 -9.50 1.58
N THR A 18 33.01 -8.22 1.25
CA THR A 18 33.01 -7.78 -0.14
C THR A 18 34.46 -7.86 -0.65
N ALA A 19 34.79 -8.90 -1.40
CA ALA A 19 36.00 -8.91 -2.19
C ALA A 19 35.95 -7.70 -3.12
N GLN A 20 37.00 -6.86 -2.99
CA GLN A 20 37.20 -5.70 -3.84
C GLN A 20 37.20 -6.19 -5.30
N ALA A 21 36.24 -5.72 -6.10
CA ALA A 21 36.02 -6.19 -7.45
C ALA A 21 37.30 -6.04 -8.28
N ALA A 22 37.90 -7.17 -8.66
CA ALA A 22 38.86 -7.20 -9.76
C ALA A 22 38.13 -6.71 -11.02
N ALA A 23 38.77 -5.84 -11.79
CA ALA A 23 38.25 -5.25 -13.01
C ALA A 23 37.59 -6.32 -13.91
N PRO A 24 36.40 -6.08 -14.48
CA PRO A 24 35.71 -7.08 -15.28
C PRO A 24 36.52 -7.34 -16.57
N ALA A 25 36.86 -8.61 -16.78
CA ALA A 25 37.31 -9.09 -18.07
C ALA A 25 36.19 -8.81 -19.12
N ALA A 26 36.60 -8.32 -20.29
CA ALA A 26 35.74 -7.90 -21.37
C ALA A 26 34.66 -8.92 -21.69
N ALA A 27 33.41 -8.55 -21.46
CA ALA A 27 32.22 -9.25 -21.96
C ALA A 27 32.11 -9.06 -23.47
N PRO A 28 31.60 -10.06 -24.22
CA PRO A 28 31.43 -9.92 -25.67
C PRO A 28 30.50 -8.76 -25.98
N ALA A 29 30.84 -7.99 -27.00
CA ALA A 29 30.11 -6.80 -27.46
C ALA A 29 28.65 -7.07 -27.68
N VAL A 30 27.83 -6.59 -26.77
CA VAL A 30 26.38 -6.40 -27.01
C VAL A 30 26.26 -5.23 -27.97
N LEU A 31 25.65 -5.46 -29.12
CA LEU A 31 25.34 -4.42 -30.10
C LEU A 31 24.64 -3.26 -29.38
N GLU A 32 25.30 -2.14 -29.34
CA GLU A 32 24.85 -0.87 -28.77
C GLU A 32 23.58 -0.42 -29.56
N GLN A 33 22.42 -0.73 -29.02
CA GLN A 33 21.21 -0.06 -29.46
C GLN A 33 21.32 1.39 -28.96
N LYS A 34 21.61 2.29 -29.88
CA LYS A 34 21.55 3.73 -29.65
C LYS A 34 20.23 4.05 -28.93
N PRO A 35 20.26 4.67 -27.74
CA PRO A 35 19.03 5.04 -27.05
C PRO A 35 18.20 5.90 -27.98
N ALA A 36 16.95 5.51 -28.23
CA ALA A 36 16.00 6.40 -28.88
C ALA A 36 15.96 7.71 -28.06
N PRO A 37 15.95 8.89 -28.70
CA PRO A 37 15.86 10.13 -27.97
C PRO A 37 14.62 10.07 -27.08
N ALA A 38 14.82 10.25 -25.78
CA ALA A 38 13.72 10.38 -24.83
C ALA A 38 12.76 11.44 -25.38
N PRO A 39 11.44 11.21 -25.38
CA PRO A 39 10.51 12.25 -25.77
C PRO A 39 10.86 13.49 -24.96
N ALA A 40 11.16 14.59 -25.65
CA ALA A 40 11.44 15.86 -25.00
C ALA A 40 10.31 16.08 -24.00
N ALA A 41 10.65 16.19 -22.72
CA ALA A 41 9.70 16.56 -21.69
C ALA A 41 9.11 17.90 -22.16
N GLN A 42 7.92 17.84 -22.74
CA GLN A 42 7.14 19.04 -22.96
C GLN A 42 6.99 19.64 -21.57
N ALA A 43 7.65 20.76 -21.35
CA ALA A 43 7.44 21.57 -20.17
C ALA A 43 5.93 21.85 -20.15
N GLN A 44 5.22 21.07 -19.34
CA GLN A 44 3.83 21.37 -19.05
C GLN A 44 3.86 22.77 -18.48
N ALA A 45 3.36 23.74 -19.26
CA ALA A 45 3.16 25.09 -18.80
C ALA A 45 2.40 24.94 -17.47
N ALA A 46 3.06 25.32 -16.38
CA ALA A 46 2.45 25.29 -15.06
C ALA A 46 1.20 26.15 -15.20
N ILE A 47 0.04 25.50 -15.21
CA ILE A 47 -1.24 26.18 -15.08
C ILE A 47 -1.14 26.85 -13.72
N LYS A 48 -0.84 28.13 -13.71
CA LYS A 48 -0.97 28.98 -12.52
C LYS A 48 -2.46 29.09 -12.24
N THR A 49 -3.02 28.05 -11.67
CA THR A 49 -4.31 28.14 -11.01
C THR A 49 -4.05 29.06 -9.83
N GLU A 50 -4.55 30.28 -9.86
CA GLU A 50 -4.54 31.14 -8.69
C GLU A 50 -5.25 30.37 -7.59
N ALA A 51 -4.47 29.93 -6.62
CA ALA A 51 -5.01 29.19 -5.49
C ALA A 51 -5.94 30.14 -4.75
N LYS A 52 -7.25 29.81 -4.75
CA LYS A 52 -8.23 30.58 -3.98
C LYS A 52 -7.72 30.65 -2.55
N SER A 53 -7.55 31.86 -2.02
CA SER A 53 -7.20 32.05 -0.63
C SER A 53 -8.41 31.66 0.23
N PHE A 54 -8.27 30.62 1.04
CA PHE A 54 -9.27 30.28 2.04
C PHE A 54 -9.12 31.24 3.23
N THR A 55 -10.21 31.89 3.63
CA THR A 55 -10.22 32.89 4.73
C THR A 55 -10.94 32.40 5.98
N GLY A 56 -11.38 31.13 5.99
CA GLY A 56 -12.03 30.50 7.13
C GLY A 56 -11.05 29.96 8.18
N GLY A 57 -11.57 29.59 9.36
CA GLY A 57 -10.80 28.83 10.35
C GLY A 57 -10.69 27.36 9.96
N ALA A 58 -9.67 26.67 10.48
CA ALA A 58 -9.50 25.23 10.33
C ALA A 58 -9.92 24.49 11.61
N ASP A 59 -10.64 23.38 11.48
CA ASP A 59 -10.98 22.50 12.60
C ASP A 59 -9.80 21.62 13.03
N LEU A 60 -8.92 21.30 12.08
CA LEU A 60 -7.71 20.50 12.28
C LEU A 60 -6.53 21.15 11.57
N GLU A 61 -5.40 21.18 12.27
CA GLU A 61 -4.12 21.65 11.72
C GLU A 61 -3.09 20.52 11.70
N CYS A 62 -2.27 20.44 10.65
CA CYS A 62 -1.22 19.44 10.51
C CYS A 62 -0.05 19.95 9.68
N ASP A 63 1.11 19.30 9.82
CA ASP A 63 2.29 19.56 8.98
C ASP A 63 2.14 18.89 7.60
N VAL A 64 1.50 17.72 7.57
CA VAL A 64 1.25 16.94 6.35
C VAL A 64 -0.19 16.45 6.31
N LEU A 65 -0.89 16.86 5.26
CA LEU A 65 -2.21 16.35 4.93
C LEU A 65 -2.07 15.31 3.80
N VAL A 66 -2.62 14.13 4.02
CA VAL A 66 -2.66 13.06 3.01
C VAL A 66 -4.11 12.80 2.60
N LEU A 67 -4.41 12.92 1.33
CA LEU A 67 -5.73 12.61 0.77
C LEU A 67 -5.73 11.24 0.10
N GLY A 68 -6.46 10.31 0.70
CA GLY A 68 -6.59 8.93 0.27
C GLY A 68 -5.74 7.96 1.10
N GLY A 69 -6.38 6.93 1.64
CA GLY A 69 -5.78 5.91 2.51
C GLY A 69 -5.34 4.63 1.79
N GLY A 70 -5.11 4.68 0.47
CA GLY A 70 -4.54 3.57 -0.30
C GLY A 70 -3.04 3.38 -0.04
N PRO A 71 -2.37 2.40 -0.72
CA PRO A 71 -0.96 2.06 -0.45
C PRO A 71 0.00 3.25 -0.48
N GLY A 72 -0.12 4.15 -1.43
CA GLY A 72 0.68 5.37 -1.47
C GLY A 72 0.39 6.31 -0.32
N GLY A 73 -0.90 6.50 0.01
CA GLY A 73 -1.34 7.43 1.05
C GLY A 73 -0.93 6.99 2.46
N TYR A 74 -1.27 5.77 2.87
CA TYR A 74 -0.87 5.33 4.21
C TYR A 74 0.65 5.21 4.34
N SER A 75 1.38 4.84 3.27
CA SER A 75 2.84 4.79 3.31
C SER A 75 3.45 6.18 3.51
N ALA A 76 2.94 7.19 2.80
CA ALA A 76 3.37 8.58 2.97
C ALA A 76 3.04 9.11 4.36
N ALA A 77 1.80 8.87 4.84
CA ALA A 77 1.36 9.28 6.16
C ALA A 77 2.20 8.67 7.28
N PHE A 78 2.46 7.36 7.21
CA PHE A 78 3.25 6.66 8.22
C PHE A 78 4.70 7.14 8.21
N ARG A 79 5.29 7.33 7.03
CA ARG A 79 6.66 7.85 6.93
C ARG A 79 6.77 9.27 7.46
N ALA A 80 5.83 10.15 7.15
CA ALA A 80 5.81 11.51 7.68
C ALA A 80 5.70 11.51 9.22
N ALA A 81 4.83 10.65 9.77
CA ALA A 81 4.70 10.50 11.22
C ALA A 81 5.97 9.92 11.88
N ASP A 82 6.63 8.95 11.25
CA ASP A 82 7.92 8.40 11.72
C ASP A 82 9.04 9.47 11.73
N LEU A 83 8.91 10.51 10.90
CA LEU A 83 9.81 11.68 10.89
C LEU A 83 9.42 12.77 11.91
N GLY A 84 8.39 12.51 12.74
CA GLY A 84 7.96 13.40 13.80
C GLY A 84 6.96 14.48 13.39
N LEU A 85 6.43 14.43 12.16
CA LEU A 85 5.45 15.39 11.66
C LEU A 85 4.04 15.06 12.17
N LYS A 86 3.23 16.09 12.39
CA LYS A 86 1.80 15.95 12.69
C LYS A 86 1.04 15.67 11.40
N VAL A 87 0.44 14.49 11.31
CA VAL A 87 -0.19 13.99 10.07
C VAL A 87 -1.69 13.83 10.21
N VAL A 88 -2.42 14.33 9.21
CA VAL A 88 -3.84 14.04 9.00
C VAL A 88 -3.99 13.24 7.70
N LEU A 89 -4.64 12.08 7.79
CA LEU A 89 -4.97 11.22 6.65
C LEU A 89 -6.47 11.20 6.44
N VAL A 90 -6.92 11.68 5.28
CA VAL A 90 -8.33 11.71 4.90
C VAL A 90 -8.64 10.52 4.00
N GLU A 91 -9.63 9.70 4.38
CA GLU A 91 -10.08 8.56 3.58
C GLU A 91 -11.62 8.50 3.57
N ARG A 92 -12.22 8.38 2.39
CA ARG A 92 -13.68 8.35 2.27
C ARG A 92 -14.32 7.03 2.71
N TYR A 93 -13.57 5.93 2.64
CA TYR A 93 -14.03 4.60 3.06
C TYR A 93 -13.81 4.38 4.55
N ALA A 94 -14.51 3.39 5.11
CA ALA A 94 -14.41 3.06 6.53
C ALA A 94 -13.06 2.48 6.93
N GLN A 95 -12.31 1.93 5.98
CA GLN A 95 -11.06 1.22 6.21
C GLN A 95 -9.95 1.77 5.32
N LEU A 96 -8.73 1.84 5.89
CA LEU A 96 -7.53 2.11 5.13
C LEU A 96 -7.20 0.93 4.20
N GLY A 97 -6.31 1.17 3.24
CA GLY A 97 -5.85 0.15 2.30
C GLY A 97 -6.28 0.38 0.86
N GLY A 98 -7.26 1.26 0.64
CA GLY A 98 -7.75 1.62 -0.69
C GLY A 98 -8.26 0.41 -1.49
N VAL A 99 -8.31 0.54 -2.81
CA VAL A 99 -8.71 -0.53 -3.73
C VAL A 99 -7.80 -1.76 -3.58
N CYS A 100 -6.50 -1.56 -3.40
CA CYS A 100 -5.54 -2.66 -3.35
C CYS A 100 -5.87 -3.69 -2.25
N LEU A 101 -6.07 -3.24 -1.00
CA LEU A 101 -6.31 -4.16 0.11
C LEU A 101 -7.77 -4.63 0.17
N ASN A 102 -8.72 -3.77 -0.15
CA ASN A 102 -10.12 -4.06 0.09
C ASN A 102 -10.80 -4.83 -1.05
N VAL A 103 -10.46 -4.54 -2.31
CA VAL A 103 -11.19 -5.09 -3.47
C VAL A 103 -10.31 -5.55 -4.64
N GLY A 104 -9.00 -5.33 -4.57
CA GLY A 104 -8.06 -5.60 -5.67
C GLY A 104 -7.00 -6.64 -5.34
N CYS A 105 -5.77 -6.18 -5.10
CA CYS A 105 -4.57 -7.02 -5.01
C CYS A 105 -4.67 -8.13 -3.95
N ILE A 106 -5.14 -7.79 -2.76
CA ILE A 106 -5.16 -8.74 -1.65
C ILE A 106 -6.24 -9.81 -1.83
N PRO A 107 -7.52 -9.46 -2.07
CA PRO A 107 -8.54 -10.48 -2.29
C PRO A 107 -8.24 -11.37 -3.51
N SER A 108 -7.72 -10.80 -4.61
CA SER A 108 -7.37 -11.60 -5.78
C SER A 108 -6.22 -12.57 -5.48
N LYS A 109 -5.15 -12.13 -4.81
CA LYS A 109 -4.03 -13.00 -4.46
C LYS A 109 -4.42 -14.08 -3.45
N ALA A 110 -5.31 -13.78 -2.51
CA ALA A 110 -5.83 -14.78 -1.58
C ALA A 110 -6.57 -15.92 -2.30
N LEU A 111 -7.35 -15.58 -3.33
CA LEU A 111 -8.08 -16.57 -4.14
C LEU A 111 -7.16 -17.29 -5.14
N LEU A 112 -6.27 -16.56 -5.80
CA LEU A 112 -5.30 -17.14 -6.76
C LEU A 112 -4.35 -18.12 -6.08
N HIS A 113 -3.96 -17.88 -4.83
CA HIS A 113 -3.16 -18.85 -4.08
C HIS A 113 -3.88 -20.18 -3.90
N VAL A 114 -5.17 -20.16 -3.57
CA VAL A 114 -5.97 -21.40 -3.45
C VAL A 114 -6.06 -22.10 -4.81
N ALA A 115 -6.29 -21.34 -5.90
CA ALA A 115 -6.33 -21.90 -7.23
C ALA A 115 -4.99 -22.53 -7.64
N ALA A 116 -3.86 -21.89 -7.34
CA ALA A 116 -2.52 -22.41 -7.62
C ALA A 116 -2.26 -23.74 -6.89
N VAL A 117 -2.63 -23.83 -5.60
CA VAL A 117 -2.49 -25.07 -4.83
C VAL A 117 -3.34 -26.19 -5.45
N MET A 118 -4.56 -25.88 -5.90
CA MET A 118 -5.41 -26.89 -6.57
C MET A 118 -4.80 -27.36 -7.89
N ASP A 119 -4.20 -26.45 -8.65
CA ASP A 119 -3.50 -26.75 -9.88
C ASP A 119 -2.27 -27.64 -9.64
N GLU A 120 -1.43 -27.29 -8.66
CA GLU A 120 -0.27 -28.09 -8.25
C GLU A 120 -0.68 -29.51 -7.86
N VAL A 121 -1.76 -29.64 -7.05
CA VAL A 121 -2.29 -30.93 -6.63
C VAL A 121 -2.77 -31.77 -7.82
N SER A 122 -3.36 -31.16 -8.84
CA SER A 122 -3.82 -31.87 -10.03
C SER A 122 -2.67 -32.51 -10.83
N HIS A 123 -1.49 -31.88 -10.84
CA HIS A 123 -0.29 -32.39 -11.52
C HIS A 123 0.42 -33.51 -10.75
N MET A 124 0.10 -33.72 -9.47
CA MET A 124 0.71 -34.77 -8.67
C MET A 124 0.34 -36.18 -9.15
N ALA A 125 -0.77 -36.32 -9.87
CA ALA A 125 -1.18 -37.60 -10.46
C ALA A 125 -0.12 -38.12 -11.46
N ASP A 126 0.53 -37.23 -12.23
CA ASP A 126 1.60 -37.57 -13.16
C ASP A 126 2.85 -38.12 -12.45
N LEU A 127 3.00 -37.80 -11.16
CA LEU A 127 4.08 -38.27 -10.30
C LEU A 127 3.68 -39.50 -9.46
N GLY A 128 2.49 -40.06 -9.69
CA GLY A 128 1.99 -41.24 -9.01
C GLY A 128 1.28 -40.97 -7.69
N VAL A 129 0.89 -39.70 -7.41
CA VAL A 129 0.13 -39.34 -6.21
C VAL A 129 -1.22 -38.78 -6.62
N ASP A 130 -2.30 -39.50 -6.35
CA ASP A 130 -3.66 -39.09 -6.67
C ASP A 130 -4.41 -38.61 -5.43
N PHE A 131 -4.89 -37.36 -5.47
CA PHE A 131 -5.69 -36.74 -4.41
C PHE A 131 -7.21 -36.80 -4.69
N GLY A 132 -7.62 -37.28 -5.86
CA GLY A 132 -9.01 -37.28 -6.29
C GLY A 132 -9.53 -35.87 -6.63
N ALA A 133 -10.82 -35.80 -6.99
CA ALA A 133 -11.44 -34.53 -7.35
C ALA A 133 -11.70 -33.63 -6.12
N PRO A 134 -11.31 -32.35 -6.15
CA PRO A 134 -11.50 -31.44 -5.03
C PRO A 134 -12.99 -31.07 -4.84
N THR A 135 -13.43 -30.99 -3.59
CA THR A 135 -14.74 -30.43 -3.25
C THR A 135 -14.58 -28.99 -2.75
N VAL A 136 -15.14 -28.03 -3.47
CA VAL A 136 -15.01 -26.61 -3.17
C VAL A 136 -16.23 -26.08 -2.40
N ASN A 137 -16.01 -25.56 -1.19
CA ASN A 137 -17.02 -24.83 -0.45
C ASN A 137 -16.79 -23.32 -0.63
N VAL A 138 -17.62 -22.69 -1.47
CA VAL A 138 -17.48 -21.28 -1.87
C VAL A 138 -17.64 -20.31 -0.67
N ASP A 139 -18.50 -20.63 0.29
CA ASP A 139 -18.70 -19.75 1.46
C ASP A 139 -17.51 -19.76 2.41
N LYS A 140 -16.88 -20.93 2.61
CA LYS A 140 -15.61 -21.00 3.34
C LYS A 140 -14.49 -20.26 2.62
N LEU A 141 -14.43 -20.36 1.30
CA LEU A 141 -13.44 -19.64 0.50
C LEU A 141 -13.63 -18.11 0.58
N ARG A 142 -14.88 -17.64 0.48
CA ARG A 142 -15.21 -16.21 0.74
C ARG A 142 -14.79 -15.80 2.13
N GLY A 143 -15.14 -16.58 3.16
CA GLY A 143 -14.76 -16.31 4.53
C GLY A 143 -13.23 -16.25 4.75
N HIS A 144 -12.47 -17.10 4.06
CA HIS A 144 -11.00 -17.02 4.05
C HIS A 144 -10.52 -15.69 3.48
N LYS A 145 -11.01 -15.30 2.30
CA LYS A 145 -10.68 -14.03 1.65
C LYS A 145 -10.98 -12.83 2.60
N GLU A 146 -12.18 -12.80 3.19
CA GLU A 146 -12.55 -11.71 4.11
C GLU A 146 -11.66 -11.64 5.36
N LYS A 147 -11.25 -12.78 5.91
CA LYS A 147 -10.31 -12.83 7.05
C LYS A 147 -8.94 -12.26 6.69
N VAL A 148 -8.44 -12.53 5.47
CA VAL A 148 -7.17 -11.96 4.99
C VAL A 148 -7.28 -10.45 4.88
N ILE A 149 -8.34 -9.93 4.27
CA ILE A 149 -8.59 -8.49 4.13
C ILE A 149 -8.66 -7.84 5.51
N ALA A 150 -9.50 -8.37 6.41
CA ALA A 150 -9.70 -7.82 7.76
C ALA A 150 -8.40 -7.79 8.58
N LYS A 151 -7.56 -8.83 8.47
CA LYS A 151 -6.26 -8.87 9.14
C LYS A 151 -5.34 -7.72 8.68
N LEU A 152 -5.26 -7.49 7.37
CA LEU A 152 -4.36 -6.48 6.82
C LEU A 152 -4.89 -5.06 7.05
N THR A 153 -6.16 -4.81 6.82
CA THR A 153 -6.76 -3.48 7.06
C THR A 153 -6.78 -3.13 8.55
N GLY A 154 -7.04 -4.10 9.43
CA GLY A 154 -6.90 -3.94 10.88
C GLY A 154 -5.47 -3.62 11.31
N GLY A 155 -4.48 -4.25 10.68
CA GLY A 155 -3.06 -3.93 10.89
C GLY A 155 -2.73 -2.48 10.52
N LEU A 156 -3.26 -1.97 9.41
CA LEU A 156 -3.08 -0.56 9.01
C LEU A 156 -3.70 0.40 10.03
N ALA A 157 -4.90 0.10 10.53
CA ALA A 157 -5.54 0.93 11.55
C ALA A 157 -4.72 0.99 12.85
N GLN A 158 -4.15 -0.15 13.27
CA GLN A 158 -3.25 -0.19 14.43
C GLN A 158 -1.97 0.61 14.18
N MET A 159 -1.34 0.48 13.01
CA MET A 159 -0.14 1.24 12.64
C MET A 159 -0.41 2.74 12.62
N ALA A 160 -1.55 3.19 12.09
CA ALA A 160 -1.94 4.59 12.13
C ALA A 160 -2.06 5.10 13.57
N LYS A 161 -2.72 4.32 14.45
CA LYS A 161 -2.87 4.66 15.87
C LYS A 161 -1.52 4.74 16.60
N MET A 162 -0.63 3.76 16.40
CA MET A 162 0.70 3.75 17.04
C MET A 162 1.54 4.95 16.64
N ARG A 163 1.43 5.42 15.40
CA ARG A 163 2.13 6.59 14.85
C ARG A 163 1.41 7.90 15.12
N LYS A 164 0.29 7.87 15.83
CA LYS A 164 -0.54 9.05 16.10
C LYS A 164 -0.99 9.81 14.85
N VAL A 165 -1.17 9.08 13.74
CA VAL A 165 -1.76 9.63 12.51
C VAL A 165 -3.25 9.85 12.78
N THR A 166 -3.71 11.10 12.64
CA THR A 166 -5.14 11.42 12.74
C THR A 166 -5.83 10.99 11.45
N THR A 167 -6.73 10.02 11.55
CA THR A 167 -7.52 9.58 10.40
C THR A 167 -8.89 10.26 10.42
N VAL A 168 -9.24 10.92 9.32
CA VAL A 168 -10.54 11.56 9.12
C VAL A 168 -11.29 10.84 8.02
N ARG A 169 -12.48 10.35 8.35
CA ARG A 169 -13.33 9.70 7.35
C ARG A 169 -14.17 10.73 6.64
N GLY A 170 -13.99 10.86 5.33
CA GLY A 170 -14.79 11.77 4.53
C GLY A 170 -14.27 11.96 3.11
N TYR A 171 -15.05 12.63 2.32
CA TYR A 171 -14.71 13.04 0.96
C TYR A 171 -14.02 14.41 1.01
N GLY A 172 -12.75 14.45 0.69
CA GLY A 172 -11.95 15.67 0.71
C GLY A 172 -11.99 16.42 -0.62
N ALA A 173 -12.11 17.74 -0.55
CA ALA A 173 -12.01 18.66 -1.68
C ALA A 173 -11.12 19.84 -1.31
N PHE A 174 -10.17 20.20 -2.16
CA PHE A 174 -9.32 21.36 -1.93
C PHE A 174 -10.13 22.66 -2.07
N VAL A 175 -10.08 23.50 -1.04
CA VAL A 175 -10.70 24.82 -1.00
C VAL A 175 -9.68 25.94 -1.00
N GLY A 176 -8.40 25.61 -0.88
CA GLY A 176 -7.26 26.50 -0.96
C GLY A 176 -5.96 25.73 -1.17
N ALA A 177 -4.84 26.41 -1.32
CA ALA A 177 -3.54 25.79 -1.54
C ALA A 177 -3.15 24.81 -0.42
N ASN A 178 -3.50 25.15 0.83
CA ASN A 178 -3.15 24.40 2.04
C ASN A 178 -4.41 24.03 2.86
N HIS A 179 -5.60 24.06 2.23
CA HIS A 179 -6.85 23.79 2.92
C HIS A 179 -7.67 22.76 2.16
N LEU A 180 -8.16 21.77 2.91
CA LEU A 180 -9.03 20.72 2.42
C LEU A 180 -10.33 20.74 3.22
N GLU A 181 -11.45 20.90 2.53
CA GLU A 181 -12.76 20.64 3.13
C GLU A 181 -13.07 19.16 3.05
N VAL A 182 -13.45 18.57 4.16
CA VAL A 182 -13.82 17.14 4.25
C VAL A 182 -15.27 17.01 4.61
N GLU A 183 -16.07 16.46 3.69
CA GLU A 183 -17.45 16.10 3.96
C GLU A 183 -17.52 14.66 4.47
N GLU A 184 -18.03 14.48 5.69
CA GLU A 184 -18.08 13.16 6.32
C GLU A 184 -18.88 12.16 5.49
N THR A 185 -18.45 10.92 5.46
CA THR A 185 -19.07 9.83 4.70
C THR A 185 -19.48 8.67 5.60
N THR A 186 -20.50 7.94 5.19
CA THR A 186 -21.01 6.72 5.83
C THR A 186 -21.05 5.55 4.84
N GLY A 187 -21.52 4.39 5.28
CA GLY A 187 -21.71 3.24 4.42
C GLY A 187 -20.43 2.85 3.66
N THR A 188 -20.53 2.76 2.35
CA THR A 188 -19.43 2.41 1.44
C THR A 188 -18.53 3.60 1.08
N GLY A 189 -18.69 4.78 1.72
CA GLY A 189 -17.94 6.00 1.44
C GLY A 189 -18.50 6.84 0.29
N GLN A 190 -19.66 6.49 -0.20
CA GLN A 190 -20.42 7.24 -1.21
C GLN A 190 -21.46 8.17 -0.57
N ASP A 191 -21.97 7.75 0.61
CA ASP A 191 -23.05 8.43 1.31
C ASP A 191 -22.47 9.57 2.14
N LYS A 192 -22.65 10.79 1.68
CA LYS A 192 -22.22 12.01 2.34
C LYS A 192 -23.25 12.43 3.39
N THR A 193 -22.80 12.86 4.56
CA THR A 193 -23.67 13.25 5.67
C THR A 193 -24.07 14.72 5.65
N GLY A 194 -23.42 15.54 4.83
CA GLY A 194 -23.55 17.00 4.85
C GLY A 194 -22.72 17.70 5.94
N THR A 195 -22.15 16.94 6.89
CA THR A 195 -21.24 17.49 7.90
C THR A 195 -19.87 17.74 7.29
N LYS A 196 -19.37 18.99 7.39
CA LYS A 196 -18.11 19.40 6.80
C LYS A 196 -17.13 19.86 7.87
N LYS A 197 -15.85 19.60 7.61
CA LYS A 197 -14.70 20.06 8.41
C LYS A 197 -13.62 20.61 7.49
N VAL A 198 -12.84 21.54 7.98
CA VAL A 198 -11.70 22.11 7.26
C VAL A 198 -10.39 21.81 8.00
#